data_be0a628b15311582fca4d2ec1fd56393
#
_entry.id   be0a628b15311582fca4d2ec1fd56393
#
_cell.length_a   1.000
_cell.length_b   1.000
_cell.length_c   1.000
_cell.angle_alpha   90.00
_cell.angle_beta   90.00
_cell.angle_gamma   90.00
#
_symmetry.space_group_name_H-M   'P 1'
#
loop_
_entity.id
_entity.type
_entity.pdbx_description
1 polymer ?
#
loop_
_entity_poly.entity_id
_entity_poly.type
_entity_poly.pdbx_seq_one_letter_code
_entity_poly.pdbx_strand_id
1 'polypeptide(L)'
;MRVRLRGINSVTKLLANGRQVTYWYAWKGGPALKGQPGSPEFIASYNEAASQKVAPPTGVMFSILQGYQASEDFRGLSERTRADYIGKIKQIERSFGDFPLSALIDRRTRGVFLAWRDRLAATSRRQADYSWVVLARVLSWALNRGLICANPCEKGGRLYRGSRADKVWRADDEAAFLQRSAAHLHLPLLLALWTGQRQGDLLRLPWSAYDGAYVRLRQRKGGVRVVIPVGTPLKAALDAAAKTKKGPLILVNSNGQPWTPDGFRASWRKACAAAGVVGVTFHDLRGTAVTRLALVGCTEAEIATITGHTLRDVRSILDANYLHRDPALAESAIRKLEKGTKTPN
;
A
#
# COMPACT_ATOMS: atom_id res chain seq x y z
N MET A 1 46.04 4.29 18.73
CA MET A 1 44.70 4.91 18.92
C MET A 1 43.89 4.56 17.68
N ARG A 2 42.78 3.80 17.78
CA ARG A 2 41.91 3.49 16.63
C ARG A 2 40.88 4.62 16.45
N VAL A 3 41.07 5.44 15.43
CA VAL A 3 40.08 6.50 15.07
C VAL A 3 38.91 5.84 14.32
N ARG A 4 37.71 5.91 14.87
CA ARG A 4 36.50 5.38 14.24
C ARG A 4 35.84 6.49 13.39
N LEU A 5 36.13 6.50 12.10
CA LEU A 5 35.49 7.42 11.15
C LEU A 5 34.06 6.94 10.89
N ARG A 6 33.07 7.85 11.02
CA ARG A 6 31.64 7.52 10.83
C ARG A 6 31.16 7.93 9.44
N GLY A 7 30.35 7.10 8.82
CA GLY A 7 29.62 7.44 7.60
C GLY A 7 30.39 7.17 6.29
N ILE A 8 31.61 6.63 6.34
CA ILE A 8 32.37 6.28 5.12
C ILE A 8 31.57 5.29 4.28
N ASN A 9 31.53 5.55 2.99
CA ASN A 9 30.94 4.66 1.99
C ASN A 9 32.02 4.09 1.08
N SER A 10 31.93 2.80 0.74
CA SER A 10 32.85 2.16 -0.20
C SER A 10 32.11 1.57 -1.41
N VAL A 11 32.74 1.64 -2.57
CA VAL A 11 32.24 1.06 -3.82
C VAL A 11 33.35 0.25 -4.46
N THR A 12 33.18 -1.04 -4.61
CA THR A 12 34.10 -1.93 -5.28
C THR A 12 33.71 -2.07 -6.75
N LYS A 13 34.68 -1.83 -7.65
CA LYS A 13 34.51 -1.98 -9.10
C LYS A 13 35.48 -3.01 -9.63
N LEU A 14 35.01 -3.85 -10.56
CA LEU A 14 35.85 -4.74 -11.35
C LEU A 14 36.34 -3.95 -12.58
N LEU A 15 37.66 -3.83 -12.72
CA LEU A 15 38.26 -3.17 -13.89
C LEU A 15 38.32 -4.13 -15.08
N ALA A 16 38.50 -3.60 -16.30
CA ALA A 16 38.55 -4.37 -17.53
C ALA A 16 39.69 -5.43 -17.54
N ASN A 17 40.71 -5.25 -16.71
CA ASN A 17 41.83 -6.20 -16.52
C ASN A 17 41.54 -7.27 -15.44
N GLY A 18 40.33 -7.42 -14.95
CA GLY A 18 39.90 -8.38 -13.92
C GLY A 18 40.31 -8.02 -12.48
N ARG A 19 40.95 -6.86 -12.26
CA ARG A 19 41.35 -6.43 -10.91
C ARG A 19 40.20 -5.73 -10.21
N GLN A 20 39.90 -6.08 -8.96
CA GLN A 20 38.97 -5.38 -8.11
C GLN A 20 39.60 -4.17 -7.44
N VAL A 21 38.99 -3.00 -7.55
CA VAL A 21 39.44 -1.79 -6.87
C VAL A 21 38.29 -1.23 -6.04
N THR A 22 38.56 -0.96 -4.75
CA THR A 22 37.62 -0.36 -3.83
C THR A 22 37.90 1.13 -3.70
N TYR A 23 36.89 1.94 -4.07
CA TYR A 23 36.92 3.39 -3.91
C TYR A 23 36.23 3.75 -2.60
N TRP A 24 36.80 4.67 -1.87
CA TRP A 24 36.28 5.14 -0.59
C TRP A 24 35.81 6.59 -0.72
N TYR A 25 34.65 6.87 -0.13
CA TYR A 25 34.01 8.17 -0.15
C TYR A 25 33.71 8.62 1.28
N ALA A 26 33.79 9.91 1.56
CA ALA A 26 33.57 10.45 2.91
C ALA A 26 32.15 10.12 3.45
N TRP A 27 31.17 10.01 2.55
CA TRP A 27 29.81 9.51 2.78
C TRP A 27 29.19 9.08 1.45
N LYS A 28 28.00 8.49 1.50
CA LYS A 28 27.28 8.09 0.26
C LYS A 28 26.94 9.34 -0.58
N GLY A 29 27.56 9.44 -1.76
CA GLY A 29 27.47 10.60 -2.65
C GLY A 29 28.43 11.76 -2.28
N GLY A 30 29.32 11.55 -1.32
CA GLY A 30 30.36 12.52 -0.95
C GLY A 30 31.63 12.42 -1.82
N PRO A 31 32.64 13.27 -1.53
CA PRO A 31 33.90 13.27 -2.25
C PRO A 31 34.69 11.97 -2.00
N ALA A 32 35.49 11.58 -3.02
CA ALA A 32 36.39 10.44 -2.91
C ALA A 32 37.50 10.74 -1.91
N LEU A 33 37.82 9.76 -1.06
CA LEU A 33 38.91 9.83 -0.10
C LEU A 33 40.22 9.41 -0.76
N LYS A 34 41.30 10.11 -0.44
CA LYS A 34 42.63 9.87 -0.94
C LYS A 34 43.39 8.95 0.04
N GLY A 35 44.30 8.13 -0.47
CA GLY A 35 45.09 7.22 0.34
C GLY A 35 44.37 5.92 0.70
N GLN A 36 45.07 5.03 1.40
CA GLN A 36 44.50 3.76 1.88
C GLN A 36 43.79 3.94 3.23
N PRO A 37 42.68 3.19 3.50
CA PRO A 37 42.01 3.24 4.78
C PRO A 37 42.94 3.08 5.94
N GLY A 38 42.93 4.07 6.85
CA GLY A 38 43.79 4.10 8.03
C GLY A 38 45.15 4.85 7.83
N SER A 39 45.47 5.28 6.62
CA SER A 39 46.67 6.14 6.39
C SER A 39 46.40 7.58 6.87
N PRO A 40 47.46 8.33 7.23
CA PRO A 40 47.33 9.76 7.58
C PRO A 40 46.68 10.57 6.47
N GLU A 41 46.98 10.28 5.21
CA GLU A 41 46.40 10.92 4.04
C GLU A 41 44.88 10.66 3.94
N PHE A 42 44.44 9.42 4.22
CA PHE A 42 43.06 9.05 4.23
C PHE A 42 42.25 9.82 5.33
N ILE A 43 42.86 9.91 6.52
CA ILE A 43 42.28 10.65 7.65
C ILE A 43 42.22 12.16 7.34
N ALA A 44 43.29 12.71 6.75
CA ALA A 44 43.35 14.13 6.36
C ALA A 44 42.28 14.44 5.31
N SER A 45 42.17 13.62 4.25
CA SER A 45 41.14 13.82 3.21
C SER A 45 39.71 13.67 3.73
N TYR A 46 39.48 12.78 4.72
CA TYR A 46 38.19 12.69 5.39
C TYR A 46 37.89 13.95 6.24
N ASN A 47 38.85 14.43 7.00
CA ASN A 47 38.69 15.65 7.81
C ASN A 47 38.45 16.88 6.94
N GLU A 48 39.16 17.01 5.82
CA GLU A 48 38.94 18.05 4.81
C GLU A 48 37.52 17.97 4.24
N ALA A 49 37.08 16.82 3.79
CA ALA A 49 35.73 16.59 3.31
C ALA A 49 34.68 16.90 4.40
N ALA A 50 34.92 16.50 5.64
CA ALA A 50 34.03 16.76 6.76
C ALA A 50 33.96 18.25 7.11
N SER A 51 35.04 18.98 7.02
CA SER A 51 35.09 20.44 7.23
C SER A 51 34.38 21.24 6.13
N GLN A 52 34.42 20.71 4.90
CA GLN A 52 33.71 21.28 3.73
C GLN A 52 32.24 20.86 3.68
N LYS A 53 31.78 19.99 4.58
CA LYS A 53 30.39 19.59 4.65
C LYS A 53 29.56 20.82 5.06
N VAL A 54 29.05 21.52 4.07
CA VAL A 54 28.16 22.67 4.29
C VAL A 54 27.01 22.22 5.19
N ALA A 55 26.80 22.93 6.30
CA ALA A 55 25.64 22.69 7.15
C ALA A 55 24.37 22.72 6.26
N PRO A 56 23.43 21.81 6.48
CA PRO A 56 22.20 21.82 5.71
C PRO A 56 21.61 23.23 5.70
N PRO A 57 21.18 23.77 4.54
CA PRO A 57 20.65 25.12 4.48
C PRO A 57 19.45 25.24 5.43
N THR A 58 19.49 26.20 6.32
CA THR A 58 18.40 26.52 7.26
C THR A 58 17.46 27.54 6.62
N GLY A 59 16.19 27.56 7.06
CA GLY A 59 15.20 28.52 6.54
C GLY A 59 14.63 28.20 5.17
N VAL A 60 14.94 27.02 4.61
CA VAL A 60 14.40 26.54 3.33
C VAL A 60 13.66 25.20 3.49
N MET A 61 12.86 24.85 2.50
CA MET A 61 12.04 23.62 2.49
C MET A 61 12.86 22.37 2.79
N PHE A 62 14.08 22.28 2.29
CA PHE A 62 15.00 21.16 2.52
C PHE A 62 15.17 20.86 4.02
N SER A 63 15.32 21.89 4.85
CA SER A 63 15.52 21.71 6.29
C SER A 63 14.33 21.02 6.98
N ILE A 64 13.10 21.37 6.61
CA ILE A 64 11.91 20.72 7.17
C ILE A 64 11.68 19.33 6.60
N LEU A 65 12.03 19.07 5.32
CA LEU A 65 11.97 17.73 4.74
C LEU A 65 12.91 16.76 5.46
N GLN A 66 14.14 17.19 5.74
CA GLN A 66 15.09 16.41 6.52
C GLN A 66 14.64 16.23 7.99
N GLY A 67 14.21 17.30 8.62
CA GLY A 67 13.70 17.26 10.00
C GLY A 67 12.51 16.29 10.13
N TYR A 68 11.58 16.31 9.19
CA TYR A 68 10.47 15.36 9.17
C TYR A 68 10.95 13.90 9.05
N GLN A 69 11.89 13.60 8.15
CA GLN A 69 12.43 12.25 7.96
C GLN A 69 13.19 11.75 9.21
N ALA A 70 13.75 12.66 10.00
CA ALA A 70 14.42 12.35 11.27
C ALA A 70 13.45 12.23 12.46
N SER A 71 12.18 12.60 12.30
CA SER A 71 11.19 12.64 13.39
C SER A 71 10.62 11.28 13.75
N GLU A 72 10.07 11.18 14.97
CA GLU A 72 9.29 9.99 15.39
C GLU A 72 8.01 9.83 14.59
N ASP A 73 7.38 10.93 14.13
CA ASP A 73 6.20 10.88 13.27
C ASP A 73 6.47 10.13 11.96
N PHE A 74 7.68 10.26 11.41
CA PHE A 74 8.10 9.52 10.22
C PHE A 74 8.53 8.10 10.55
N ARG A 75 9.28 7.89 11.63
CA ARG A 75 9.75 6.56 12.08
C ARG A 75 8.58 5.65 12.46
N GLY A 76 7.53 6.19 13.08
CA GLY A 76 6.32 5.47 13.44
C GLY A 76 5.46 5.02 12.26
N LEU A 77 5.73 5.49 11.02
CA LEU A 77 5.06 5.00 9.83
C LEU A 77 5.48 3.57 9.50
N SER A 78 4.57 2.81 8.89
CA SER A 78 4.93 1.47 8.39
C SER A 78 6.07 1.55 7.37
N GLU A 79 6.90 0.52 7.30
CA GLU A 79 8.03 0.43 6.38
C GLU A 79 7.64 0.77 4.93
N ARG A 80 6.52 0.20 4.45
CA ARG A 80 6.00 0.50 3.12
C ARG A 80 5.65 1.97 2.94
N THR A 81 4.98 2.57 3.92
CA THR A 81 4.61 3.99 3.86
C THR A 81 5.85 4.87 3.87
N ARG A 82 6.87 4.53 4.68
CA ARG A 82 8.15 5.24 4.68
C ARG A 82 8.83 5.21 3.31
N ALA A 83 8.90 4.02 2.70
CA ALA A 83 9.49 3.86 1.37
C ALA A 83 8.77 4.72 0.31
N ASP A 84 7.44 4.70 0.31
CA ASP A 84 6.63 5.50 -0.59
C ASP A 84 6.83 7.02 -0.33
N TYR A 85 6.88 7.44 0.95
CA TYR A 85 7.11 8.84 1.34
C TYR A 85 8.49 9.35 0.94
N ILE A 86 9.54 8.52 1.11
CA ILE A 86 10.90 8.87 0.66
C ILE A 86 10.91 9.24 -0.82
N GLY A 87 10.23 8.45 -1.65
CA GLY A 87 10.11 8.76 -3.09
C GLY A 87 9.42 10.10 -3.36
N LYS A 88 8.36 10.42 -2.59
CA LYS A 88 7.64 11.69 -2.71
C LYS A 88 8.43 12.88 -2.13
N ILE A 89 9.08 12.69 -1.00
CA ILE A 89 9.94 13.71 -0.40
C ILE A 89 11.08 14.09 -1.35
N LYS A 90 11.75 13.13 -1.99
CA LYS A 90 12.75 13.40 -3.02
C LYS A 90 12.20 14.18 -4.23
N GLN A 91 10.94 13.93 -4.60
CA GLN A 91 10.28 14.67 -5.67
C GLN A 91 9.99 16.12 -5.25
N ILE A 92 9.54 16.34 -4.02
CA ILE A 92 9.31 17.65 -3.42
C ILE A 92 10.62 18.42 -3.29
N GLU A 93 11.67 17.76 -2.78
CA GLU A 93 13.02 18.33 -2.63
C GLU A 93 13.57 18.85 -3.96
N ARG A 94 13.47 18.07 -5.04
CA ARG A 94 13.89 18.51 -6.37
C ARG A 94 13.15 19.74 -6.88
N SER A 95 11.90 19.94 -6.48
CA SER A 95 11.07 21.05 -6.96
C SER A 95 11.13 22.28 -6.05
N PHE A 96 11.39 22.06 -4.78
CA PHE A 96 11.22 23.07 -3.73
C PHE A 96 12.30 23.02 -2.63
N GLY A 97 13.39 22.28 -2.81
CA GLY A 97 14.43 22.17 -1.77
C GLY A 97 14.90 23.52 -1.25
N ASP A 98 15.17 24.45 -2.16
CA ASP A 98 15.66 25.80 -1.84
C ASP A 98 14.52 26.82 -1.61
N PHE A 99 13.26 26.38 -1.60
CA PHE A 99 12.12 27.28 -1.40
C PHE A 99 12.15 27.88 0.01
N PRO A 100 12.15 29.24 0.15
CA PRO A 100 12.28 29.89 1.45
C PRO A 100 11.03 29.68 2.32
N LEU A 101 11.20 29.24 3.58
CA LEU A 101 10.11 29.01 4.51
C LEU A 101 9.32 30.29 4.83
N SER A 102 9.98 31.45 4.79
CA SER A 102 9.35 32.76 4.97
C SER A 102 8.27 33.05 3.93
N ALA A 103 8.40 32.50 2.71
CA ALA A 103 7.41 32.68 1.66
C ALA A 103 6.14 31.85 1.85
N LEU A 104 6.10 30.90 2.80
CA LEU A 104 4.90 30.06 3.05
C LEU A 104 3.71 30.87 3.58
N ILE A 105 3.93 32.04 4.14
CA ILE A 105 2.88 32.96 4.63
C ILE A 105 2.15 33.64 3.47
N ASP A 106 2.85 33.83 2.33
CA ASP A 106 2.26 34.47 1.16
C ASP A 106 1.19 33.57 0.53
N ARG A 107 -0.03 34.11 0.37
CA ARG A 107 -1.15 33.40 -0.26
C ARG A 107 -0.84 32.91 -1.68
N ARG A 108 0.05 33.59 -2.41
CA ARG A 108 0.49 33.23 -3.77
C ARG A 108 1.26 31.91 -3.77
N THR A 109 1.93 31.55 -2.68
CA THR A 109 2.64 30.27 -2.52
C THR A 109 1.74 29.06 -2.74
N ARG A 110 0.47 29.14 -2.32
CA ARG A 110 -0.51 28.10 -2.62
C ARG A 110 -0.68 27.86 -4.11
N GLY A 111 -0.72 28.93 -4.91
CA GLY A 111 -0.80 28.86 -6.37
C GLY A 111 0.40 28.14 -6.98
N VAL A 112 1.62 28.41 -6.46
CA VAL A 112 2.84 27.72 -6.90
C VAL A 112 2.77 26.22 -6.68
N PHE A 113 2.34 25.79 -5.50
CA PHE A 113 2.20 24.37 -5.17
C PHE A 113 1.06 23.69 -5.94
N LEU A 114 -0.05 24.39 -6.18
CA LEU A 114 -1.14 23.89 -7.03
C LEU A 114 -0.66 23.69 -8.46
N ALA A 115 0.03 24.67 -9.06
CA ALA A 115 0.60 24.56 -10.40
C ALA A 115 1.60 23.39 -10.52
N TRP A 116 2.40 23.13 -9.46
CA TRP A 116 3.25 21.94 -9.42
C TRP A 116 2.42 20.64 -9.41
N ARG A 117 1.37 20.56 -8.59
CA ARG A 117 0.47 19.40 -8.58
C ARG A 117 -0.18 19.19 -9.95
N ASP A 118 -0.60 20.24 -10.60
CA ASP A 118 -1.26 20.17 -11.91
C ASP A 118 -0.29 19.66 -12.99
N ARG A 119 0.98 20.09 -12.98
CA ARG A 119 2.03 19.52 -13.85
C ARG A 119 2.21 18.02 -13.61
N LEU A 120 2.22 17.56 -12.35
CA LEU A 120 2.30 16.14 -12.04
C LEU A 120 1.05 15.38 -12.50
N ALA A 121 -0.11 16.03 -12.47
CA ALA A 121 -1.39 15.44 -12.85
C ALA A 121 -1.48 15.16 -14.35
N ALA A 122 -0.70 15.83 -15.18
CA ALA A 122 -0.59 15.54 -16.62
C ALA A 122 -0.15 14.08 -16.86
N THR A 123 0.72 13.54 -16.00
CA THR A 123 1.14 12.13 -16.07
C THR A 123 0.21 11.23 -15.26
N SER A 124 -0.17 11.62 -14.04
CA SER A 124 -1.04 10.81 -13.19
C SER A 124 -1.70 11.65 -12.09
N ARG A 125 -3.00 11.88 -12.20
CA ARG A 125 -3.79 12.60 -11.18
C ARG A 125 -3.66 11.96 -9.79
N ARG A 126 -3.66 10.62 -9.70
CA ARG A 126 -3.53 9.89 -8.44
C ARG A 126 -2.17 10.09 -7.79
N GLN A 127 -1.09 10.09 -8.57
CA GLN A 127 0.27 10.32 -8.06
C GLN A 127 0.48 11.79 -7.68
N ALA A 128 -0.13 12.72 -8.41
CA ALA A 128 -0.13 14.14 -8.08
C ALA A 128 -0.81 14.40 -6.73
N ASP A 129 -2.00 13.83 -6.51
CA ASP A 129 -2.70 13.90 -5.22
C ASP A 129 -1.87 13.29 -4.09
N TYR A 130 -1.19 12.18 -4.34
CA TYR A 130 -0.34 11.57 -3.33
C TYR A 130 0.86 12.44 -2.97
N SER A 131 1.50 13.07 -3.97
CA SER A 131 2.59 14.03 -3.75
C SER A 131 2.12 15.25 -2.94
N TRP A 132 0.91 15.75 -3.25
CA TRP A 132 0.28 16.82 -2.47
C TRP A 132 0.04 16.43 -1.01
N VAL A 133 -0.51 15.24 -0.77
CA VAL A 133 -0.77 14.74 0.60
C VAL A 133 0.52 14.65 1.41
N VAL A 134 1.61 14.19 0.79
CA VAL A 134 2.91 14.10 1.48
C VAL A 134 3.47 15.50 1.78
N LEU A 135 3.40 16.44 0.84
CA LEU A 135 3.81 17.83 1.07
C LEU A 135 2.98 18.47 2.20
N ALA A 136 1.65 18.36 2.13
CA ALA A 136 0.76 18.87 3.17
C ALA A 136 1.06 18.27 4.54
N ARG A 137 1.38 16.97 4.61
CA ARG A 137 1.74 16.28 5.85
C ARG A 137 3.03 16.81 6.44
N VAL A 138 4.06 17.03 5.64
CA VAL A 138 5.34 17.60 6.09
C VAL A 138 5.15 19.02 6.59
N LEU A 139 4.40 19.85 5.86
CA LEU A 139 4.11 21.22 6.26
C LEU A 139 3.27 21.28 7.55
N SER A 140 2.25 20.40 7.71
CA SER A 140 1.49 20.31 8.96
C SER A 140 2.38 19.89 10.15
N TRP A 141 3.31 18.96 9.91
CA TRP A 141 4.28 18.57 10.92
C TRP A 141 5.18 19.75 11.35
N ALA A 142 5.65 20.53 10.39
CA ALA A 142 6.48 21.70 10.64
C ALA A 142 5.70 22.83 11.34
N LEU A 143 4.43 23.05 10.94
CA LEU A 143 3.54 24.01 11.56
C LEU A 143 3.29 23.68 13.04
N ASN A 144 2.95 22.43 13.34
CA ASN A 144 2.71 21.97 14.71
C ASN A 144 3.94 22.07 15.63
N ARG A 145 5.14 22.23 15.07
CA ARG A 145 6.40 22.43 15.80
C ARG A 145 6.89 23.88 15.80
N GLY A 146 6.09 24.80 15.27
CA GLY A 146 6.46 26.22 15.21
C GLY A 146 7.61 26.53 14.25
N LEU A 147 7.96 25.59 13.34
CA LEU A 147 9.03 25.79 12.37
C LEU A 147 8.59 26.67 11.18
N ILE A 148 7.29 26.76 10.95
CA ILE A 148 6.64 27.60 9.94
C ILE A 148 5.35 28.18 10.52
N CYS A 149 4.87 29.29 9.96
CA CYS A 149 3.67 30.00 10.43
C CYS A 149 2.40 29.61 9.66
N ALA A 150 2.51 28.97 8.51
CA ALA A 150 1.36 28.62 7.68
C ALA A 150 1.63 27.35 6.87
N ASN A 151 0.55 26.58 6.59
CA ASN A 151 0.58 25.46 5.67
C ASN A 151 -0.29 25.78 4.44
N PRO A 152 0.29 26.23 3.32
CA PRO A 152 -0.48 26.55 2.10
C PRO A 152 -1.16 25.33 1.44
N CYS A 153 -0.80 24.11 1.86
CA CYS A 153 -1.31 22.87 1.27
C CYS A 153 -2.55 22.30 1.98
N GLU A 154 -3.07 22.97 3.00
CA GLU A 154 -4.29 22.53 3.66
C GLU A 154 -5.49 22.49 2.69
N LYS A 155 -6.41 21.52 2.93
CA LYS A 155 -7.67 21.37 2.18
C LYS A 155 -7.49 21.40 0.65
N GLY A 156 -6.46 20.70 0.15
CA GLY A 156 -6.08 20.74 -1.28
C GLY A 156 -7.08 20.09 -2.25
N GLY A 157 -8.11 19.41 -1.75
CA GLY A 157 -9.04 18.65 -2.57
C GLY A 157 -8.37 17.47 -3.27
N ARG A 158 -9.08 16.82 -4.18
CA ARG A 158 -8.58 15.70 -5.01
C ARG A 158 -8.82 15.97 -6.49
N LEU A 159 -7.81 15.69 -7.31
CA LEU A 159 -7.91 15.69 -8.77
C LEU A 159 -8.39 14.33 -9.30
N TYR A 160 -7.99 13.26 -8.62
CA TYR A 160 -8.42 11.91 -8.97
C TYR A 160 -9.76 11.60 -8.31
N ARG A 161 -10.78 11.41 -9.15
CA ARG A 161 -12.16 11.09 -8.74
C ARG A 161 -12.61 9.71 -9.17
N GLY A 162 -11.66 8.84 -9.59
CA GLY A 162 -12.00 7.48 -10.00
C GLY A 162 -12.61 6.70 -8.84
N SER A 163 -13.74 6.09 -9.09
CA SER A 163 -14.41 5.13 -8.21
C SER A 163 -14.19 3.71 -8.75
N ARG A 164 -14.21 2.72 -7.86
CA ARG A 164 -14.29 1.29 -8.19
C ARG A 164 -15.55 0.66 -7.59
N ALA A 165 -16.52 1.50 -7.29
CA ALA A 165 -17.76 1.09 -6.66
C ALA A 165 -18.56 0.08 -7.50
N ASP A 166 -18.45 0.19 -8.82
CA ASP A 166 -19.09 -0.67 -9.82
C ASP A 166 -18.29 -1.94 -10.15
N LYS A 167 -17.14 -2.14 -9.51
CA LYS A 167 -16.23 -3.24 -9.81
C LYS A 167 -16.50 -4.45 -8.91
N VAL A 168 -17.52 -5.21 -9.27
CA VAL A 168 -17.94 -6.44 -8.60
C VAL A 168 -17.71 -7.62 -9.53
N TRP A 169 -17.14 -8.71 -9.03
CA TRP A 169 -17.04 -9.98 -9.78
C TRP A 169 -18.42 -10.61 -9.89
N ARG A 170 -18.81 -10.93 -11.10
CA ARG A 170 -20.07 -11.61 -11.41
C ARG A 170 -19.87 -13.14 -11.37
N ALA A 171 -20.96 -13.88 -11.26
CA ALA A 171 -20.90 -15.34 -11.27
C ALA A 171 -20.26 -15.88 -12.56
N ASP A 172 -20.55 -15.25 -13.71
CA ASP A 172 -19.95 -15.61 -15.00
C ASP A 172 -18.44 -15.36 -15.04
N ASP A 173 -17.96 -14.25 -14.44
CA ASP A 173 -16.53 -13.95 -14.33
C ASP A 173 -15.80 -15.05 -13.53
N GLU A 174 -16.41 -15.53 -12.45
CA GLU A 174 -15.85 -16.59 -11.60
C GLU A 174 -15.84 -17.92 -12.31
N ALA A 175 -16.93 -18.29 -12.96
CA ALA A 175 -17.03 -19.52 -13.73
C ALA A 175 -16.00 -19.54 -14.87
N ALA A 176 -15.89 -18.45 -15.63
CA ALA A 176 -14.90 -18.29 -16.68
C ALA A 176 -13.46 -18.35 -16.14
N PHE A 177 -13.20 -17.71 -14.99
CA PHE A 177 -11.91 -17.75 -14.34
C PHE A 177 -11.54 -19.16 -13.87
N LEU A 178 -12.44 -19.87 -13.19
CA LEU A 178 -12.21 -21.23 -12.72
C LEU A 178 -11.99 -22.22 -13.89
N GLN A 179 -12.70 -22.03 -14.98
CA GLN A 179 -12.57 -22.89 -16.15
C GLN A 179 -11.25 -22.71 -16.89
N ARG A 180 -10.73 -21.46 -16.97
CA ARG A 180 -9.62 -21.12 -17.86
C ARG A 180 -8.33 -20.77 -17.14
N SER A 181 -8.35 -20.60 -15.82
CA SER A 181 -7.15 -20.29 -15.05
C SER A 181 -6.48 -21.55 -14.51
N ALA A 182 -5.18 -21.43 -14.18
CA ALA A 182 -4.44 -22.53 -13.57
C ALA A 182 -4.95 -22.84 -12.16
N ALA A 183 -5.03 -24.13 -11.81
CA ALA A 183 -5.62 -24.64 -10.57
C ALA A 183 -5.07 -23.98 -9.28
N HIS A 184 -3.78 -23.60 -9.24
CA HIS A 184 -3.18 -22.94 -8.08
C HIS A 184 -3.73 -21.51 -7.83
N LEU A 185 -4.54 -20.95 -8.76
CA LEU A 185 -5.22 -19.66 -8.59
C LEU A 185 -6.69 -19.81 -8.14
N HIS A 186 -7.24 -21.03 -8.10
CA HIS A 186 -8.62 -21.28 -7.67
C HIS A 186 -8.80 -21.07 -6.17
N LEU A 187 -7.90 -21.61 -5.35
CA LEU A 187 -7.96 -21.42 -3.89
C LEU A 187 -7.82 -19.94 -3.46
N PRO A 188 -6.93 -19.12 -4.07
CA PRO A 188 -6.95 -17.67 -3.86
C PRO A 188 -8.29 -17.00 -4.13
N LEU A 189 -8.99 -17.39 -5.23
CA LEU A 189 -10.31 -16.87 -5.55
C LEU A 189 -11.32 -17.20 -4.45
N LEU A 190 -11.42 -18.48 -4.09
CA LEU A 190 -12.35 -18.94 -3.06
C LEU A 190 -12.07 -18.27 -1.71
N LEU A 191 -10.80 -18.23 -1.27
CA LEU A 191 -10.44 -17.56 -0.02
C LEU A 191 -10.87 -16.09 -0.04
N ALA A 192 -10.63 -15.36 -1.13
CA ALA A 192 -10.99 -13.95 -1.20
C ALA A 192 -12.51 -13.76 -1.17
N LEU A 193 -13.27 -14.57 -1.90
CA LEU A 193 -14.74 -14.49 -1.94
C LEU A 193 -15.41 -14.85 -0.62
N TRP A 194 -14.95 -15.92 0.04
CA TRP A 194 -15.57 -16.43 1.25
C TRP A 194 -15.14 -15.70 2.52
N THR A 195 -13.97 -15.07 2.52
CA THR A 195 -13.44 -14.38 3.69
C THR A 195 -13.42 -12.86 3.57
N GLY A 196 -13.48 -12.33 2.36
CA GLY A 196 -13.35 -10.90 2.09
C GLY A 196 -11.97 -10.33 2.49
N GLN A 197 -10.93 -11.16 2.67
CA GLN A 197 -9.64 -10.69 3.17
C GLN A 197 -8.78 -10.04 2.07
N ARG A 198 -7.85 -9.19 2.50
CA ARG A 198 -6.96 -8.49 1.56
C ARG A 198 -5.92 -9.43 0.96
N GLN A 199 -5.54 -9.23 -0.29
CA GLN A 199 -4.48 -9.99 -0.96
C GLN A 199 -3.26 -10.22 -0.06
N GLY A 200 -2.76 -9.16 0.54
CA GLY A 200 -1.55 -9.26 1.35
C GLY A 200 -1.71 -10.08 2.64
N ASP A 201 -2.90 -10.23 3.17
CA ASP A 201 -3.19 -11.08 4.34
C ASP A 201 -3.36 -12.53 3.88
N LEU A 202 -4.04 -12.78 2.77
CA LEU A 202 -4.23 -14.13 2.21
C LEU A 202 -2.91 -14.75 1.72
N LEU A 203 -2.04 -13.99 1.04
CA LEU A 203 -0.76 -14.51 0.55
C LEU A 203 0.22 -14.91 1.68
N ARG A 204 -0.04 -14.49 2.91
CA ARG A 204 0.76 -14.84 4.09
C ARG A 204 0.03 -15.71 5.08
N LEU A 205 -1.17 -16.20 4.71
CA LEU A 205 -1.97 -17.05 5.60
C LEU A 205 -1.29 -18.39 5.79
N PRO A 206 -0.83 -18.71 7.03
CA PRO A 206 -0.21 -20.00 7.29
C PRO A 206 -1.26 -21.10 7.46
N TRP A 207 -0.87 -22.34 7.28
CA TRP A 207 -1.73 -23.50 7.55
C TRP A 207 -2.19 -23.57 8.99
N SER A 208 -1.39 -23.08 9.95
CA SER A 208 -1.77 -23.00 11.37
C SER A 208 -2.94 -22.06 11.65
N ALA A 209 -3.31 -21.21 10.70
CA ALA A 209 -4.47 -20.33 10.78
C ALA A 209 -5.80 -21.06 10.47
N TYR A 210 -5.74 -22.25 9.89
CA TYR A 210 -6.90 -23.10 9.54
C TYR A 210 -6.94 -24.34 10.43
N ASP A 211 -8.03 -24.55 11.15
CA ASP A 211 -8.23 -25.67 12.06
C ASP A 211 -9.28 -26.70 11.58
N GLY A 212 -9.70 -26.61 10.32
CA GLY A 212 -10.74 -27.47 9.74
C GLY A 212 -12.15 -26.89 9.81
N ALA A 213 -12.41 -25.91 10.68
CA ALA A 213 -13.71 -25.25 10.84
C ALA A 213 -13.61 -23.72 10.69
N TYR A 214 -12.50 -23.13 11.09
CA TYR A 214 -12.31 -21.69 11.10
C TYR A 214 -10.98 -21.29 10.47
N VAL A 215 -10.97 -20.11 9.84
CA VAL A 215 -9.75 -19.38 9.50
C VAL A 215 -9.57 -18.23 10.48
N ARG A 216 -8.44 -18.19 11.19
CA ARG A 216 -8.08 -17.17 12.17
C ARG A 216 -6.90 -16.36 11.66
N LEU A 217 -7.06 -15.06 11.57
CA LEU A 217 -5.95 -14.20 11.14
C LEU A 217 -5.98 -12.84 11.81
N ARG A 218 -4.82 -12.19 11.82
CA ARG A 218 -4.69 -10.78 12.17
C ARG A 218 -4.36 -9.98 10.91
N GLN A 219 -5.26 -9.08 10.53
CA GLN A 219 -5.04 -8.21 9.37
C GLN A 219 -3.82 -7.32 9.60
N ARG A 220 -2.92 -7.25 8.61
CA ARG A 220 -1.73 -6.41 8.73
C ARG A 220 -2.06 -4.92 8.76
N LYS A 221 -3.06 -4.50 7.97
CA LYS A 221 -3.54 -3.12 7.99
C LYS A 221 -4.60 -2.96 9.07
N GLY A 222 -4.28 -2.22 10.11
CA GLY A 222 -5.20 -1.94 11.23
C GLY A 222 -5.16 -2.96 12.36
N GLY A 223 -4.46 -4.10 12.22
CA GLY A 223 -4.25 -5.05 13.31
C GLY A 223 -5.49 -5.84 13.76
N VAL A 224 -6.60 -5.74 13.04
CA VAL A 224 -7.88 -6.38 13.39
C VAL A 224 -7.72 -7.90 13.36
N ARG A 225 -8.16 -8.56 14.44
CA ARG A 225 -8.27 -10.02 14.51
C ARG A 225 -9.64 -10.44 14.01
N VAL A 226 -9.67 -11.43 13.13
CA VAL A 226 -10.89 -12.01 12.60
C VAL A 226 -10.87 -13.54 12.77
N VAL A 227 -12.02 -14.10 13.09
CA VAL A 227 -12.28 -15.55 13.16
C VAL A 227 -13.43 -15.82 12.19
N ILE A 228 -13.14 -16.52 11.12
CA ILE A 228 -14.06 -16.69 10.00
C ILE A 228 -14.45 -18.16 9.91
N PRO A 229 -15.71 -18.52 10.13
CA PRO A 229 -16.19 -19.87 9.89
C PRO A 229 -16.07 -20.21 8.40
N VAL A 230 -15.61 -21.42 8.10
CA VAL A 230 -15.33 -21.83 6.73
C VAL A 230 -16.55 -22.53 6.14
N GLY A 231 -17.18 -21.89 5.14
CA GLY A 231 -18.30 -22.49 4.41
C GLY A 231 -17.88 -23.70 3.58
N THR A 232 -18.82 -24.59 3.30
CA THR A 232 -18.57 -25.91 2.66
C THR A 232 -17.69 -25.86 1.41
N PRO A 233 -17.90 -24.97 0.43
CA PRO A 233 -17.06 -24.95 -0.78
C PRO A 233 -15.59 -24.57 -0.48
N LEU A 234 -15.37 -23.60 0.41
CA LEU A 234 -14.03 -23.20 0.82
C LEU A 234 -13.37 -24.29 1.65
N LYS A 235 -14.14 -24.95 2.55
CA LYS A 235 -13.64 -26.06 3.35
C LYS A 235 -13.14 -27.20 2.45
N ALA A 236 -13.93 -27.63 1.50
CA ALA A 236 -13.55 -28.68 0.56
C ALA A 236 -12.25 -28.34 -0.18
N ALA A 237 -12.10 -27.09 -0.63
CA ALA A 237 -10.90 -26.63 -1.32
C ALA A 237 -9.66 -26.58 -0.38
N LEU A 238 -9.83 -26.13 0.87
CA LEU A 238 -8.75 -26.10 1.86
C LEU A 238 -8.33 -27.52 2.26
N ASP A 239 -9.27 -28.42 2.52
CA ASP A 239 -8.99 -29.79 2.90
C ASP A 239 -8.29 -30.56 1.76
N ALA A 240 -8.69 -30.32 0.50
CA ALA A 240 -8.00 -30.86 -0.66
C ALA A 240 -6.56 -30.33 -0.76
N ALA A 241 -6.37 -29.03 -0.63
CA ALA A 241 -5.05 -28.41 -0.67
C ALA A 241 -4.16 -28.83 0.51
N ALA A 242 -4.75 -29.11 1.68
CA ALA A 242 -4.04 -29.59 2.87
C ALA A 242 -3.36 -30.95 2.67
N LYS A 243 -3.92 -31.81 1.79
CA LYS A 243 -3.34 -33.12 1.45
C LYS A 243 -2.03 -33.02 0.67
N THR A 244 -1.83 -31.90 -0.03
CA THR A 244 -0.67 -31.65 -0.91
C THR A 244 0.16 -30.43 -0.47
N LYS A 245 0.23 -30.17 0.84
CA LYS A 245 0.99 -29.04 1.40
C LYS A 245 2.41 -28.99 0.86
N LYS A 246 2.82 -27.85 0.30
CA LYS A 246 4.20 -27.61 -0.18
C LYS A 246 4.99 -26.65 0.71
N GLY A 247 4.48 -26.29 1.89
CA GLY A 247 5.14 -25.36 2.79
C GLY A 247 4.23 -24.83 3.89
N PRO A 248 4.67 -23.85 4.67
CA PRO A 248 3.92 -23.34 5.82
C PRO A 248 2.71 -22.46 5.42
N LEU A 249 2.67 -21.92 4.21
CA LEU A 249 1.61 -21.05 3.74
C LEU A 249 0.57 -21.82 2.92
N ILE A 250 -0.68 -21.39 3.03
CA ILE A 250 -1.80 -21.97 2.29
C ILE A 250 -1.67 -21.68 0.79
N LEU A 251 -1.32 -20.44 0.43
CA LEU A 251 -1.22 -20.01 -0.96
C LEU A 251 0.23 -20.00 -1.44
N VAL A 252 0.52 -20.86 -2.39
CA VAL A 252 1.82 -20.97 -3.06
C VAL A 252 1.67 -20.82 -4.58
N ASN A 253 2.74 -20.46 -5.25
CA ASN A 253 2.78 -20.38 -6.71
C ASN A 253 2.88 -21.77 -7.37
N SER A 254 2.93 -21.83 -8.69
CA SER A 254 3.06 -23.09 -9.47
C SER A 254 4.28 -23.92 -9.05
N ASN A 255 5.34 -23.30 -8.55
CA ASN A 255 6.56 -23.96 -8.10
C ASN A 255 6.52 -24.35 -6.61
N GLY A 256 5.38 -24.18 -5.93
CA GLY A 256 5.26 -24.46 -4.50
C GLY A 256 5.92 -23.43 -3.57
N GLN A 257 6.35 -22.30 -4.11
CA GLN A 257 6.99 -21.22 -3.34
C GLN A 257 6.00 -20.14 -2.90
N PRO A 258 6.28 -19.43 -1.80
CA PRO A 258 5.48 -18.28 -1.39
C PRO A 258 5.35 -17.25 -2.51
N TRP A 259 4.19 -16.67 -2.65
CA TRP A 259 3.95 -15.60 -3.60
C TRP A 259 4.62 -14.30 -3.18
N THR A 260 5.30 -13.64 -4.11
CA THR A 260 5.55 -12.20 -3.99
C THR A 260 4.27 -11.44 -4.37
N PRO A 261 3.97 -10.30 -3.74
CA PRO A 261 2.76 -9.52 -4.07
C PRO A 261 2.68 -9.11 -5.54
N ASP A 262 3.81 -8.79 -6.17
CA ASP A 262 3.87 -8.39 -7.58
C ASP A 262 3.72 -9.60 -8.51
N GLY A 263 4.38 -10.71 -8.20
CA GLY A 263 4.25 -11.96 -8.96
C GLY A 263 2.83 -12.47 -8.96
N PHE A 264 2.15 -12.43 -7.80
CA PHE A 264 0.74 -12.79 -7.71
C PHE A 264 -0.13 -11.88 -8.59
N ARG A 265 0.04 -10.54 -8.49
CA ARG A 265 -0.74 -9.60 -9.32
C ARG A 265 -0.54 -9.81 -10.81
N ALA A 266 0.69 -10.10 -11.22
CA ALA A 266 1.00 -10.38 -12.62
C ALA A 266 0.32 -11.67 -13.10
N SER A 267 0.41 -12.76 -12.31
CA SER A 267 -0.22 -14.05 -12.62
C SER A 267 -1.74 -13.94 -12.62
N TRP A 268 -2.32 -13.24 -11.64
CA TRP A 268 -3.76 -13.00 -11.57
C TRP A 268 -4.28 -12.26 -12.80
N ARG A 269 -3.59 -11.16 -13.17
CA ARG A 269 -3.97 -10.38 -14.36
C ARG A 269 -3.91 -11.19 -15.64
N LYS A 270 -2.87 -12.03 -15.81
CA LYS A 270 -2.77 -12.95 -16.96
C LYS A 270 -3.92 -13.96 -16.97
N ALA A 271 -4.27 -14.52 -15.83
CA ALA A 271 -5.38 -15.46 -15.71
C ALA A 271 -6.72 -14.80 -16.02
N CYS A 272 -6.99 -13.60 -15.52
CA CYS A 272 -8.18 -12.82 -15.89
C CYS A 272 -8.25 -12.57 -17.39
N ALA A 273 -7.14 -12.14 -18.01
CA ALA A 273 -7.10 -11.91 -19.46
C ALA A 273 -7.38 -13.18 -20.26
N ALA A 274 -6.79 -14.31 -19.90
CA ALA A 274 -7.04 -15.61 -20.53
C ALA A 274 -8.49 -16.08 -20.34
N ALA A 275 -9.12 -15.74 -19.22
CA ALA A 275 -10.51 -16.06 -18.95
C ALA A 275 -11.52 -15.07 -19.58
N GLY A 276 -11.04 -13.98 -20.21
CA GLY A 276 -11.91 -12.93 -20.72
C GLY A 276 -12.52 -12.03 -19.62
N VAL A 277 -12.03 -12.12 -18.38
CA VAL A 277 -12.49 -11.32 -17.25
C VAL A 277 -11.82 -9.95 -17.29
N VAL A 278 -12.60 -8.92 -17.51
CA VAL A 278 -12.11 -7.54 -17.70
C VAL A 278 -12.70 -6.57 -16.67
N GLY A 279 -11.98 -5.49 -16.39
CA GLY A 279 -12.47 -4.40 -15.54
C GLY A 279 -12.38 -4.65 -14.04
N VAL A 280 -12.16 -5.87 -13.60
CA VAL A 280 -12.03 -6.27 -12.20
C VAL A 280 -10.61 -6.76 -11.86
N THR A 281 -10.25 -6.68 -10.59
CA THR A 281 -8.96 -7.12 -10.05
C THR A 281 -9.18 -8.05 -8.86
N PHE A 282 -8.11 -8.67 -8.35
CA PHE A 282 -8.18 -9.46 -7.12
C PHE A 282 -8.71 -8.65 -5.92
N HIS A 283 -8.37 -7.36 -5.84
CA HIS A 283 -8.81 -6.53 -4.72
C HIS A 283 -10.32 -6.28 -4.71
N ASP A 284 -10.95 -6.32 -5.87
CA ASP A 284 -12.39 -6.10 -6.00
C ASP A 284 -13.19 -7.30 -5.44
N LEU A 285 -12.59 -8.49 -5.33
CA LEU A 285 -13.19 -9.64 -4.64
C LEU A 285 -13.57 -9.34 -3.19
N ARG A 286 -12.83 -8.43 -2.51
CA ARG A 286 -13.18 -8.01 -1.17
C ARG A 286 -14.47 -7.19 -1.12
N GLY A 287 -14.70 -6.31 -2.08
CA GLY A 287 -15.98 -5.62 -2.27
C GLY A 287 -17.09 -6.58 -2.67
N THR A 288 -16.79 -7.52 -3.58
CA THR A 288 -17.71 -8.59 -4.00
C THR A 288 -18.18 -9.44 -2.81
N ALA A 289 -17.27 -9.82 -1.89
CA ALA A 289 -17.63 -10.56 -0.68
C ALA A 289 -18.60 -9.77 0.21
N VAL A 290 -18.36 -8.46 0.41
CA VAL A 290 -19.27 -7.58 1.18
C VAL A 290 -20.64 -7.53 0.51
N THR A 291 -20.69 -7.29 -0.81
CA THR A 291 -21.93 -7.23 -1.59
C THR A 291 -22.71 -8.53 -1.51
N ARG A 292 -22.05 -9.69 -1.63
CA ARG A 292 -22.71 -11.00 -1.55
C ARG A 292 -23.30 -11.29 -0.18
N LEU A 293 -22.56 -11.00 0.88
CA LEU A 293 -23.08 -11.14 2.24
C LEU A 293 -24.31 -10.27 2.45
N ALA A 294 -24.32 -9.08 1.93
CA ALA A 294 -25.48 -8.20 2.02
C ALA A 294 -26.67 -8.72 1.19
N LEU A 295 -26.44 -9.23 -0.05
CA LEU A 295 -27.49 -9.81 -0.90
C LEU A 295 -28.20 -10.99 -0.26
N VAL A 296 -27.50 -11.79 0.54
CA VAL A 296 -28.11 -12.90 1.30
C VAL A 296 -28.72 -12.44 2.64
N GLY A 297 -28.73 -11.14 2.91
CA GLY A 297 -29.40 -10.56 4.07
C GLY A 297 -28.60 -10.46 5.35
N CYS A 298 -27.25 -10.61 5.27
CA CYS A 298 -26.39 -10.38 6.42
C CYS A 298 -26.43 -8.90 6.85
N THR A 299 -26.40 -8.69 8.16
CA THR A 299 -26.31 -7.36 8.76
C THR A 299 -24.94 -6.74 8.56
N GLU A 300 -24.82 -5.42 8.66
CA GLU A 300 -23.53 -4.71 8.62
C GLU A 300 -22.55 -5.24 9.69
N ALA A 301 -23.05 -5.63 10.86
CA ALA A 301 -22.24 -6.19 11.94
C ALA A 301 -21.67 -7.56 11.59
N GLU A 302 -22.45 -8.44 10.97
CA GLU A 302 -21.98 -9.76 10.49
C GLU A 302 -20.95 -9.59 9.39
N ILE A 303 -21.21 -8.71 8.42
CA ILE A 303 -20.27 -8.40 7.33
C ILE A 303 -18.95 -7.83 7.89
N ALA A 304 -19.03 -6.89 8.84
CA ALA A 304 -17.86 -6.31 9.49
C ALA A 304 -17.05 -7.37 10.24
N THR A 305 -17.72 -8.29 10.96
CA THR A 305 -17.10 -9.38 11.73
C THR A 305 -16.30 -10.33 10.84
N ILE A 306 -16.86 -10.74 9.71
CA ILE A 306 -16.18 -11.63 8.75
C ILE A 306 -15.03 -10.92 8.03
N THR A 307 -15.31 -9.72 7.51
CA THR A 307 -14.37 -9.03 6.61
C THR A 307 -13.32 -8.20 7.35
N GLY A 308 -13.55 -7.90 8.64
CA GLY A 308 -12.70 -7.01 9.44
C GLY A 308 -12.73 -5.56 8.96
N HIS A 309 -13.83 -5.10 8.37
CA HIS A 309 -14.10 -3.69 8.11
C HIS A 309 -14.64 -3.00 9.35
N THR A 310 -14.53 -1.67 9.41
CA THR A 310 -15.35 -0.88 10.34
C THR A 310 -16.79 -0.82 9.81
N LEU A 311 -17.77 -0.61 10.67
CA LEU A 311 -19.17 -0.40 10.24
C LEU A 311 -19.29 0.74 9.24
N ARG A 312 -18.53 1.82 9.43
CA ARG A 312 -18.46 2.96 8.51
C ARG A 312 -17.97 2.53 7.11
N ASP A 313 -16.94 1.68 7.05
CA ASP A 313 -16.42 1.19 5.77
C ASP A 313 -17.43 0.25 5.09
N VAL A 314 -18.11 -0.61 5.85
CA VAL A 314 -19.19 -1.48 5.32
C VAL A 314 -20.27 -0.63 4.70
N ARG A 315 -20.80 0.37 5.42
CA ARG A 315 -21.80 1.30 4.89
C ARG A 315 -21.33 1.97 3.61
N SER A 316 -20.12 2.50 3.62
CA SER A 316 -19.56 3.17 2.44
C SER A 316 -19.42 2.25 1.22
N ILE A 317 -19.10 0.96 1.45
CA ILE A 317 -19.03 -0.04 0.39
C ILE A 317 -20.44 -0.39 -0.11
N LEU A 318 -21.39 -0.55 0.80
CA LEU A 318 -22.78 -0.85 0.47
C LEU A 318 -23.43 0.34 -0.28
N ASP A 319 -23.24 1.57 0.20
CA ASP A 319 -23.70 2.77 -0.49
C ASP A 319 -23.14 2.86 -1.91
N ALA A 320 -21.87 2.52 -2.08
CA ALA A 320 -21.19 2.65 -3.35
C ALA A 320 -21.48 1.50 -4.33
N ASN A 321 -21.69 0.27 -3.84
CA ASN A 321 -21.87 -0.92 -4.66
C ASN A 321 -23.29 -1.48 -4.68
N TYR A 322 -24.07 -1.18 -3.65
CA TYR A 322 -25.28 -1.91 -3.33
C TYR A 322 -26.54 -1.04 -3.42
N LEU A 323 -26.47 0.22 -2.98
CA LEU A 323 -27.60 1.15 -3.01
C LEU A 323 -27.85 1.75 -4.42
N HIS A 324 -26.99 1.46 -5.40
CA HIS A 324 -27.29 1.77 -6.80
C HIS A 324 -28.41 0.89 -7.38
N ARG A 325 -29.43 0.59 -6.55
CA ARG A 325 -30.70 0.00 -6.98
C ARG A 325 -30.55 -1.36 -7.65
N ASP A 326 -29.82 -2.30 -6.99
CA ASP A 326 -29.83 -3.70 -7.44
C ASP A 326 -31.27 -4.23 -7.31
N PRO A 327 -31.92 -4.63 -8.41
CA PRO A 327 -33.28 -5.18 -8.38
C PRO A 327 -33.44 -6.36 -7.42
N ALA A 328 -32.39 -7.19 -7.25
CA ALA A 328 -32.42 -8.34 -6.35
C ALA A 328 -32.61 -7.96 -4.88
N LEU A 329 -32.20 -6.74 -4.49
CA LEU A 329 -32.46 -6.20 -3.15
C LEU A 329 -33.91 -5.79 -2.96
N ALA A 330 -34.44 -5.07 -3.93
CA ALA A 330 -35.84 -4.67 -3.90
C ALA A 330 -36.74 -5.93 -3.84
N GLU A 331 -36.44 -6.95 -4.65
CA GLU A 331 -37.13 -8.22 -4.62
C GLU A 331 -36.96 -8.96 -3.26
N SER A 332 -35.75 -8.93 -2.68
CA SER A 332 -35.53 -9.51 -1.34
C SER A 332 -36.33 -8.78 -0.26
N ALA A 333 -36.36 -7.45 -0.34
CA ALA A 333 -37.16 -6.63 0.59
C ALA A 333 -38.67 -6.92 0.47
N ILE A 334 -39.19 -7.01 -0.75
CA ILE A 334 -40.61 -7.36 -0.99
C ILE A 334 -40.89 -8.78 -0.48
N ARG A 335 -40.05 -9.76 -0.77
CA ARG A 335 -40.23 -11.13 -0.24
C ARG A 335 -40.23 -11.18 1.29
N LYS A 336 -39.43 -10.35 1.96
CA LYS A 336 -39.43 -10.23 3.43
C LYS A 336 -40.71 -9.56 3.92
N LEU A 337 -41.16 -8.53 3.24
CA LEU A 337 -42.43 -7.84 3.54
C LEU A 337 -43.60 -8.81 3.40
N GLU A 338 -43.71 -9.55 2.31
CA GLU A 338 -44.75 -10.58 2.08
C GLU A 338 -44.78 -11.65 3.18
N LYS A 339 -43.58 -12.12 3.62
CA LYS A 339 -43.47 -13.11 4.72
C LYS A 339 -43.83 -12.53 6.08
N GLY A 340 -43.64 -11.21 6.28
CA GLY A 340 -43.90 -10.51 7.54
C GLY A 340 -45.31 -9.97 7.65
N THR A 341 -45.99 -9.72 6.53
CA THR A 341 -47.38 -9.29 6.48
C THR A 341 -48.28 -10.53 6.48
N LYS A 342 -48.78 -10.93 7.64
CA LYS A 342 -50.02 -11.74 7.68
C LYS A 342 -51.11 -10.85 7.13
N THR A 343 -51.55 -11.10 5.90
CA THR A 343 -52.73 -10.46 5.35
C THR A 343 -53.89 -10.71 6.32
N PRO A 344 -54.59 -9.70 6.83
CA PRO A 344 -55.85 -9.94 7.55
C PRO A 344 -56.85 -10.55 6.55
N ASN A 345 -57.44 -11.67 6.88
CA ASN A 345 -58.61 -12.23 6.21
C ASN A 345 -59.77 -11.27 6.32
#